data_ecf0b90e04a09730736b81dd32246815
#
_entry.id   ecf0b90e04a09730736b81dd32246815
#
_cell.length_a   1.000
_cell.length_b   1.000
_cell.length_c   1.000
_cell.angle_alpha   90.00
_cell.angle_beta   90.00
_cell.angle_gamma   90.00
#
_symmetry.space_group_name_H-M   'P 1'
#
loop_
_entity.id
_entity.type
_entity.pdbx_description
1 polymer ?
#
loop_
_entity_poly.entity_id
_entity_poly.type
_entity_poly.pdbx_seq_one_letter_code
_entity_poly.pdbx_strand_id
1 'polypeptide(L)'
;MVAIDREAAAVCLLDDDASILKATRRLLDSAGWDNVETFTDPNAFLQRAAMDRPDLAVIDIFMPDMNGLEVQTRLRRVSPSTRVIVLTAKDDPSIRRTAMNAGASAFFIKGLESGDFLAGVNAAADSGN
;
A
#
# COMPACT_ATOMS: atom_id res chain seq x y z
N MET A 1 5.66 17.73 11.77
CA MET A 1 5.30 16.85 10.64
C MET A 1 6.44 16.77 9.65
N VAL A 2 6.82 15.60 9.24
CA VAL A 2 7.96 15.39 8.35
C VAL A 2 7.49 14.60 7.12
N ALA A 3 7.76 15.13 5.92
CA ALA A 3 7.49 14.42 4.69
C ALA A 3 8.45 13.22 4.56
N ILE A 4 8.00 12.15 3.94
CA ILE A 4 8.80 10.97 3.70
C ILE A 4 9.75 11.24 2.53
N ASP A 5 11.03 10.97 2.74
CA ASP A 5 12.04 11.06 1.68
C ASP A 5 11.90 9.82 0.76
N ARG A 6 11.57 10.04 -0.50
CA ARG A 6 11.33 8.96 -1.48
C ARG A 6 12.51 8.02 -1.65
N GLU A 7 13.72 8.54 -1.63
CA GLU A 7 14.91 7.71 -1.82
C GLU A 7 15.16 6.79 -0.64
N ALA A 8 14.85 7.25 0.55
CA ALA A 8 15.10 6.50 1.78
C ALA A 8 13.88 5.70 2.23
N ALA A 9 12.69 6.06 1.79
CA ALA A 9 11.45 5.46 2.27
C ALA A 9 11.33 4.00 1.86
N ALA A 10 10.93 3.16 2.81
CA ALA A 10 10.64 1.76 2.55
C ALA A 10 9.17 1.61 2.14
N VAL A 11 8.93 1.03 0.98
CA VAL A 11 7.60 0.79 0.45
C VAL A 11 7.39 -0.71 0.26
N CYS A 12 6.28 -1.23 0.74
CA CYS A 12 5.90 -2.61 0.53
C CYS A 12 4.63 -2.67 -0.32
N LEU A 13 4.62 -3.57 -1.29
CA LEU A 13 3.46 -3.82 -2.15
C LEU A 13 2.95 -5.23 -1.89
N LEU A 14 1.66 -5.38 -1.66
CA LEU A 14 1.03 -6.67 -1.45
C LEU A 14 -0.11 -6.87 -2.44
N ASP A 15 0.01 -7.89 -3.28
CA ASP A 15 -1.00 -8.27 -4.27
C ASP A 15 -0.74 -9.73 -4.67
N ASP A 16 -1.76 -10.53 -4.85
CA ASP A 16 -1.59 -11.92 -5.28
C ASP A 16 -1.21 -12.04 -6.77
N ASP A 17 -1.35 -10.96 -7.53
CA ASP A 17 -0.99 -10.93 -8.95
C ASP A 17 0.41 -10.34 -9.14
N ALA A 18 1.37 -11.21 -9.49
CA ALA A 18 2.76 -10.80 -9.69
C ALA A 18 2.94 -9.76 -10.81
N SER A 19 2.09 -9.79 -11.83
CA SER A 19 2.17 -8.79 -12.93
C SER A 19 1.79 -7.41 -12.43
N ILE A 20 0.80 -7.30 -11.56
CA ILE A 20 0.41 -6.03 -10.95
C ILE A 20 1.54 -5.50 -10.07
N LEU A 21 2.15 -6.37 -9.28
CA LEU A 21 3.30 -5.98 -8.44
C LEU A 21 4.43 -5.42 -9.28
N LYS A 22 4.74 -6.09 -10.38
CA LYS A 22 5.82 -5.66 -11.27
C LYS A 22 5.53 -4.30 -11.89
N ALA A 23 4.32 -4.10 -12.39
CA ALA A 23 3.90 -2.84 -13.00
C ALA A 23 3.91 -1.70 -11.98
N THR A 24 3.37 -1.95 -10.79
CA THR A 24 3.32 -0.94 -9.73
C THR A 24 4.71 -0.56 -9.25
N ARG A 25 5.59 -1.55 -9.10
CA ARG A 25 6.98 -1.30 -8.72
C ARG A 25 7.71 -0.43 -9.75
N ARG A 26 7.54 -0.74 -11.04
CA ARG A 26 8.14 0.06 -12.11
C ARG A 26 7.66 1.51 -12.07
N LEU A 27 6.37 1.69 -11.82
CA LEU A 27 5.77 3.01 -11.74
C LEU A 27 6.36 3.81 -10.58
N LEU A 28 6.45 3.21 -9.41
CA LEU A 28 7.04 3.86 -8.24
C LEU A 28 8.52 4.17 -8.45
N ASP A 29 9.26 3.24 -9.05
CA ASP A 29 10.67 3.41 -9.38
C ASP A 29 10.86 4.64 -10.26
N SER A 30 10.04 4.79 -11.30
CA SER A 30 10.12 5.91 -12.22
C SER A 30 9.83 7.25 -11.53
N ALA A 31 9.17 7.23 -10.40
CA ALA A 31 8.82 8.43 -9.62
C ALA A 31 9.78 8.69 -8.47
N GLY A 32 10.88 7.92 -8.37
CA GLY A 32 11.91 8.15 -7.37
C GLY A 32 11.79 7.31 -6.10
N TRP A 33 10.85 6.38 -6.05
CA TRP A 33 10.70 5.47 -4.91
C TRP A 33 11.62 4.26 -5.12
N ASP A 34 12.81 4.30 -4.55
CA ASP A 34 13.87 3.34 -4.88
C ASP A 34 13.87 2.06 -4.03
N ASN A 35 13.26 2.10 -2.86
CA ASN A 35 13.28 0.99 -1.92
C ASN A 35 11.89 0.35 -1.83
N VAL A 36 11.55 -0.46 -2.84
CA VAL A 36 10.23 -1.10 -2.97
C VAL A 36 10.38 -2.61 -2.91
N GLU A 37 9.71 -3.24 -1.95
CA GLU A 37 9.60 -4.69 -1.86
C GLU A 37 8.21 -5.16 -2.26
N THR A 38 8.12 -6.32 -2.89
CA THR A 38 6.86 -6.88 -3.35
C THR A 38 6.57 -8.22 -2.66
N PHE A 39 5.30 -8.45 -2.35
CA PHE A 39 4.85 -9.66 -1.68
C PHE A 39 3.58 -10.18 -2.34
N THR A 40 3.50 -11.49 -2.55
CA THR A 40 2.27 -12.16 -2.98
C THR A 40 1.58 -12.85 -1.80
N ASP A 41 2.29 -13.08 -0.71
CA ASP A 41 1.78 -13.75 0.48
C ASP A 41 1.53 -12.75 1.61
N PRO A 42 0.29 -12.62 2.10
CA PRO A 42 -0.03 -11.69 3.19
C PRO A 42 0.76 -11.95 4.47
N ASN A 43 1.02 -13.21 4.80
CA ASN A 43 1.77 -13.52 6.02
C ASN A 43 3.22 -13.10 5.93
N ALA A 44 3.86 -13.31 4.78
CA ALA A 44 5.23 -12.86 4.56
C ALA A 44 5.31 -11.32 4.62
N PHE A 45 4.34 -10.64 4.04
CA PHE A 45 4.23 -9.19 4.11
C PHE A 45 4.13 -8.70 5.57
N LEU A 46 3.24 -9.31 6.36
CA LEU A 46 3.03 -8.90 7.74
C LEU A 46 4.27 -9.17 8.61
N GLN A 47 4.97 -10.28 8.39
CA GLN A 47 6.21 -10.56 9.10
C GLN A 47 7.28 -9.51 8.80
N ARG A 48 7.41 -9.15 7.53
CA ARG A 48 8.38 -8.12 7.12
C ARG A 48 8.02 -6.77 7.72
N ALA A 49 6.75 -6.41 7.68
CA ALA A 49 6.28 -5.14 8.23
C ALA A 49 6.53 -5.03 9.74
N ALA A 50 6.35 -6.14 10.47
CA ALA A 50 6.60 -6.17 11.91
C ALA A 50 8.08 -5.93 12.23
N MET A 51 8.98 -6.41 11.36
CA MET A 51 10.43 -6.26 11.55
C MET A 51 10.92 -4.88 11.14
N ASP A 52 10.52 -4.42 9.95
CA ASP A 52 11.12 -3.24 9.34
C ASP A 52 10.25 -1.99 9.38
N ARG A 53 8.97 -2.13 9.68
CA ARG A 53 8.01 -1.02 9.78
C ARG A 53 8.10 -0.09 8.57
N PRO A 54 7.64 -0.51 7.39
CA PRO A 54 7.74 0.31 6.19
C PRO A 54 6.99 1.62 6.34
N ASP A 55 7.42 2.62 5.58
CA ASP A 55 6.79 3.94 5.57
C ASP A 55 5.44 3.92 4.86
N LEU A 56 5.37 3.18 3.76
CA LEU A 56 4.18 3.04 2.94
C LEU A 56 3.91 1.58 2.64
N ALA A 57 2.63 1.21 2.57
CA ALA A 57 2.20 -0.10 2.10
C ALA A 57 1.05 0.09 1.11
N VAL A 58 1.14 -0.55 -0.05
CA VAL A 58 0.06 -0.59 -1.03
C VAL A 58 -0.51 -2.01 -1.00
N ILE A 59 -1.79 -2.11 -0.65
CA ILE A 59 -2.43 -3.39 -0.34
C ILE A 59 -3.62 -3.64 -1.24
N ASP A 60 -3.66 -4.83 -1.85
CA ASP A 60 -4.85 -5.31 -2.57
C ASP A 60 -5.86 -5.90 -1.57
N ILE A 61 -7.14 -5.69 -1.83
CA ILE A 61 -8.22 -6.20 -0.97
C ILE A 61 -8.57 -7.65 -1.31
N PHE A 62 -8.72 -7.95 -2.60
CA PHE A 62 -9.25 -9.24 -3.04
C PHE A 62 -8.13 -10.23 -3.33
N MET A 63 -7.76 -10.98 -2.27
CA MET A 63 -6.74 -12.03 -2.36
C MET A 63 -7.33 -13.34 -1.82
N PRO A 64 -6.90 -14.50 -2.35
CA PRO A 64 -7.51 -15.78 -1.95
C PRO A 64 -7.24 -16.19 -0.50
N ASP A 65 -6.05 -15.90 0.03
CA ASP A 65 -5.65 -16.41 1.34
C ASP A 65 -6.10 -15.53 2.50
N MET A 66 -6.12 -14.22 2.30
CA MET A 66 -6.49 -13.27 3.35
C MET A 66 -6.99 -12.00 2.71
N ASN A 67 -8.15 -11.53 3.15
CA ASN A 67 -8.72 -10.28 2.67
C ASN A 67 -7.83 -9.11 3.10
N GLY A 68 -7.61 -8.14 2.19
CA GLY A 68 -6.77 -6.98 2.47
C GLY A 68 -7.24 -6.12 3.62
N LEU A 69 -8.54 -6.12 3.93
CA LEU A 69 -9.06 -5.42 5.12
C LEU A 69 -8.53 -6.05 6.40
N GLU A 70 -8.42 -7.38 6.43
CA GLU A 70 -7.82 -8.07 7.55
C GLU A 70 -6.32 -7.80 7.64
N VAL A 71 -5.64 -7.78 6.50
CA VAL A 71 -4.22 -7.41 6.44
C VAL A 71 -4.03 -6.02 7.03
N GLN A 72 -4.87 -5.07 6.64
CA GLN A 72 -4.81 -3.70 7.14
C GLN A 72 -4.96 -3.65 8.68
N THR A 73 -5.91 -4.43 9.21
CA THR A 73 -6.12 -4.51 10.65
C THR A 73 -4.89 -5.06 11.38
N ARG A 74 -4.30 -6.12 10.85
CA ARG A 74 -3.11 -6.73 11.44
C ARG A 74 -1.88 -5.82 11.30
N LEU A 75 -1.73 -5.18 10.16
CA LEU A 75 -0.64 -4.25 9.92
C LEU A 75 -0.66 -3.12 10.94
N ARG A 76 -1.84 -2.60 11.25
CA ARG A 76 -1.97 -1.53 12.22
C ARG A 76 -1.47 -1.92 13.61
N ARG A 77 -1.55 -3.20 13.96
CA ARG A 77 -1.04 -3.71 15.24
C ARG A 77 0.48 -3.83 15.26
N VAL A 78 1.08 -4.28 14.15
CA VAL A 78 2.53 -4.54 14.08
C VAL A 78 3.34 -3.36 13.58
N SER A 79 2.72 -2.45 12.83
CA SER A 79 3.40 -1.28 12.27
C SER A 79 2.41 -0.11 12.17
N PRO A 80 2.01 0.48 13.30
CA PRO A 80 0.96 1.50 13.31
C PRO A 80 1.33 2.79 12.58
N SER A 81 2.62 3.05 12.36
CA SER A 81 3.07 4.24 11.65
C SER A 81 3.07 4.06 10.12
N THR A 82 2.92 2.85 9.61
CA THR A 82 2.89 2.61 8.17
C THR A 82 1.64 3.25 7.56
N ARG A 83 1.83 4.08 6.55
CA ARG A 83 0.72 4.67 5.81
C ARG A 83 0.23 3.67 4.78
N VAL A 84 -1.08 3.49 4.70
CA VAL A 84 -1.69 2.45 3.87
C VAL A 84 -2.43 3.07 2.69
N ILE A 85 -2.14 2.53 1.50
CA ILE A 85 -2.88 2.84 0.29
C ILE A 85 -3.51 1.53 -0.19
N VAL A 86 -4.79 1.57 -0.48
CA VAL A 86 -5.49 0.41 -1.03
C VAL A 86 -5.57 0.54 -2.54
N LEU A 87 -5.22 -0.54 -3.24
CA LEU A 87 -5.29 -0.61 -4.70
C LEU A 87 -6.03 -1.90 -5.05
N THR A 88 -7.25 -1.80 -5.57
CA THR A 88 -8.11 -2.96 -5.77
C THR A 88 -8.80 -2.95 -7.12
N ALA A 89 -9.20 -4.14 -7.59
CA ALA A 89 -9.86 -4.30 -8.89
C ALA A 89 -11.32 -3.86 -8.89
N LYS A 90 -11.95 -3.77 -7.71
CA LYS A 90 -13.39 -3.48 -7.62
C LYS A 90 -13.67 -2.21 -6.84
N ASP A 91 -14.52 -1.35 -7.41
CA ASP A 91 -15.01 -0.17 -6.71
C ASP A 91 -16.27 -0.54 -5.91
N ASP A 92 -16.06 -0.85 -4.66
CA ASP A 92 -17.14 -1.18 -3.72
C ASP A 92 -17.19 -0.10 -2.64
N PRO A 93 -18.26 0.72 -2.59
CA PRO A 93 -18.34 1.82 -1.62
C PRO A 93 -18.29 1.35 -0.16
N SER A 94 -18.79 0.17 0.14
CA SER A 94 -18.76 -0.40 1.48
C SER A 94 -17.33 -0.75 1.88
N ILE A 95 -16.60 -1.38 1.00
CA ILE A 95 -15.20 -1.74 1.22
C ILE A 95 -14.34 -0.48 1.34
N ARG A 96 -14.57 0.49 0.45
CA ARG A 96 -13.87 1.78 0.52
C ARG A 96 -14.05 2.44 1.89
N ARG A 97 -15.30 2.50 2.35
CA ARG A 97 -15.61 3.10 3.65
C ARG A 97 -14.91 2.37 4.78
N THR A 98 -14.95 1.04 4.76
CA THR A 98 -14.28 0.23 5.78
C THR A 98 -12.77 0.47 5.80
N ALA A 99 -12.14 0.49 4.62
CA ALA A 99 -10.70 0.72 4.51
C ALA A 99 -10.32 2.12 5.02
N MET A 100 -11.07 3.14 4.62
CA MET A 100 -10.79 4.52 5.03
C MET A 100 -11.02 4.70 6.53
N ASN A 101 -12.08 4.11 7.08
CA ASN A 101 -12.35 4.16 8.53
C ASN A 101 -11.27 3.43 9.33
N ALA A 102 -10.64 2.43 8.75
CA ALA A 102 -9.54 1.70 9.38
C ALA A 102 -8.19 2.44 9.24
N GLY A 103 -8.18 3.60 8.63
CA GLY A 103 -7.01 4.47 8.59
C GLY A 103 -6.24 4.49 7.28
N ALA A 104 -6.80 3.94 6.18
CA ALA A 104 -6.13 4.05 4.88
C ALA A 104 -6.01 5.52 4.49
N SER A 105 -4.86 5.88 3.92
CA SER A 105 -4.62 7.24 3.43
C SER A 105 -5.30 7.49 2.09
N ALA A 106 -5.45 6.45 1.28
CA ALA A 106 -6.09 6.55 -0.03
C ALA A 106 -6.61 5.20 -0.49
N PHE A 107 -7.54 5.24 -1.45
CA PHE A 107 -8.16 4.05 -2.02
C PHE A 107 -8.26 4.25 -3.53
N PHE A 108 -7.67 3.36 -4.31
CA PHE A 108 -7.65 3.43 -5.77
C PHE A 108 -8.14 2.15 -6.41
N ILE A 109 -8.72 2.29 -7.60
CA ILE A 109 -9.14 1.16 -8.43
C ILE A 109 -8.03 0.86 -9.42
N LYS A 110 -7.69 -0.42 -9.59
CA LYS A 110 -6.70 -0.87 -10.57
C LYS A 110 -7.15 -0.48 -11.97
N GLY A 111 -6.20 -0.11 -12.82
CA GLY A 111 -6.48 0.31 -14.19
C GLY A 111 -6.74 1.80 -14.35
N LEU A 112 -6.74 2.58 -13.27
CA LEU A 112 -6.76 4.03 -13.36
C LEU A 112 -5.44 4.56 -13.89
N GLU A 113 -5.45 5.83 -14.30
CA GLU A 113 -4.25 6.47 -14.81
C GLU A 113 -3.14 6.48 -13.75
N SER A 114 -1.93 6.22 -14.23
CA SER A 114 -0.74 6.19 -13.39
C SER A 114 -0.51 7.48 -12.61
N GLY A 115 -0.85 8.61 -13.23
CA GLY A 115 -0.68 9.92 -12.59
C GLY A 115 -1.53 10.10 -11.35
N ASP A 116 -2.76 9.60 -11.36
CA ASP A 116 -3.64 9.69 -10.19
C ASP A 116 -3.13 8.84 -9.04
N PHE A 117 -2.65 7.64 -9.35
CA PHE A 117 -2.06 6.77 -8.34
C PHE A 117 -0.82 7.40 -7.72
N LEU A 118 0.10 7.90 -8.56
CA LEU A 118 1.33 8.54 -8.07
C LEU A 118 1.03 9.78 -7.25
N ALA A 119 0.06 10.59 -7.66
CA ALA A 119 -0.36 11.76 -6.89
C ALA A 119 -0.88 11.34 -5.50
N GLY A 120 -1.63 10.24 -5.43
CA GLY A 120 -2.11 9.70 -4.16
C GLY A 120 -0.99 9.18 -3.27
N VAL A 121 -0.01 8.51 -3.85
CA VAL A 121 1.16 8.03 -3.11
C VAL A 121 1.93 9.23 -2.53
N ASN A 122 2.16 10.24 -3.35
CA ASN A 122 2.87 11.45 -2.92
C ASN A 122 2.09 12.18 -1.82
N ALA A 123 0.78 12.29 -1.96
CA ALA A 123 -0.06 12.94 -0.95
C ALA A 123 -0.01 12.17 0.38
N ALA A 124 -0.05 10.83 0.34
CA ALA A 124 0.05 10.01 1.54
C ALA A 124 1.41 10.18 2.22
N ALA A 125 2.49 10.24 1.44
CA ALA A 125 3.83 10.45 1.95
C ALA A 125 3.99 11.82 2.59
N ASP A 126 3.37 12.83 2.00
CA ASP A 126 3.50 14.22 2.45
C ASP A 126 2.55 14.58 3.60
N SER A 127 1.46 13.82 3.79
CA SER A 127 0.48 14.11 4.83
C SER A 127 1.06 14.00 6.23
N GLY A 128 1.95 13.14 6.45
CA GLY A 128 2.83 13.11 7.62
C GLY A 128 2.18 13.20 8.96
N ASN A 129 1.12 12.59 9.25
CA ASN A 129 0.57 12.75 10.52
C ASN A 129 0.80 11.68 11.47
#